data_37f2f053f5262fc89ae0d5a5fd858aad
#
_entry.id   37f2f053f5262fc89ae0d5a5fd858aad
#
_cell.length_a   1.000
_cell.length_b   1.000
_cell.length_c   1.000
_cell.angle_alpha   90.00
_cell.angle_beta   90.00
_cell.angle_gamma   90.00
#
_symmetry.space_group_name_H-M   'P 1'
#
loop_
_entity.id
_entity.type
_entity.pdbx_description
1 polymer ?
#
loop_
_entity_poly.entity_id
_entity_poly.type
_entity_poly.pdbx_seq_one_letter_code
_entity_poly.pdbx_strand_id
1 'polypeptide(L)'
;MLDIAINKGTLIDPEHNSCFSGSLGIKDGKLSEITKQELVAEKIIDAAGLIVCPGFIDVHGHIDGDPYCGELSLRQGVTTTIGGNCGLSPVDMHAFLESQDKNGFIINQAELVGHSFSLRKAAGITDVYAPACIGEISKMQYLTEKALEEGACGLSFGLDYAPNSSWEEILTLSKIAAKYKRPIAIHTRVFSENDPDSLREVFNIARTTGAEVLISHFVYQYNTMMAEALELTDIAVEEGLKIRIDSGMYTDWATSIGTATFSEENIERGFLSLNRMLVASGKYKGQILNLELYKELRRTSPHECIIYFTGTDENIYPALKKGYAMPSSDTGAYLRGEGHPQIAGTFPRYFRYMVRERNEISLVEAIRKATFYPAETMGLKHKGRLSPGADADLVVFDSNTIQDKACFPDKGLPDKSPEGIKYVFVNGILALNNGVIQCASAGKTIRM
;
A
#
# COMPACT_ATOMS: atom_id res chain seq x y z
N MET A 1 -14.22 -33.12 7.19
CA MET A 1 -12.84 -33.09 7.73
C MET A 1 -12.22 -31.76 7.33
N LEU A 2 -11.49 -31.09 8.21
CA LEU A 2 -10.77 -29.85 7.90
C LEU A 2 -9.61 -30.16 6.96
N ASP A 3 -9.28 -29.20 6.09
CA ASP A 3 -8.14 -29.34 5.18
C ASP A 3 -6.84 -29.05 5.96
N ILE A 4 -6.85 -27.97 6.78
CA ILE A 4 -5.70 -27.54 7.59
C ILE A 4 -6.18 -27.16 8.99
N ALA A 5 -5.44 -27.55 10.02
CA ALA A 5 -5.55 -27.03 11.38
C ALA A 5 -4.25 -26.33 11.77
N ILE A 6 -4.38 -25.13 12.33
CA ILE A 6 -3.28 -24.39 12.95
C ILE A 6 -3.54 -24.43 14.46
N ASN A 7 -2.73 -25.18 15.19
CA ASN A 7 -2.94 -25.47 16.59
C ASN A 7 -1.97 -24.70 17.52
N LYS A 8 -2.40 -24.45 18.76
CA LYS A 8 -1.60 -23.89 19.85
C LYS A 8 -1.06 -22.47 19.61
N GLY A 9 -1.62 -21.73 18.65
CA GLY A 9 -1.20 -20.37 18.35
C GLY A 9 -1.74 -19.35 19.35
N THR A 10 -1.10 -18.19 19.42
CA THR A 10 -1.71 -16.99 19.99
C THR A 10 -2.52 -16.32 18.88
N LEU A 11 -3.83 -16.50 18.91
CA LEU A 11 -4.75 -15.97 17.93
C LEU A 11 -5.05 -14.51 18.25
N ILE A 12 -4.90 -13.61 17.27
CA ILE A 12 -5.26 -12.20 17.39
C ILE A 12 -6.41 -11.90 16.44
N ASP A 13 -7.56 -11.61 17.03
CA ASP A 13 -8.75 -11.18 16.28
C ASP A 13 -8.83 -9.66 16.29
N PRO A 14 -8.50 -9.01 15.15
CA PRO A 14 -8.46 -7.57 15.04
C PRO A 14 -9.86 -6.93 15.02
N GLU A 15 -10.89 -7.65 14.59
CA GLU A 15 -12.27 -7.17 14.55
C GLU A 15 -12.81 -6.96 15.98
N HIS A 16 -12.61 -7.93 16.88
CA HIS A 16 -13.08 -7.88 18.25
C HIS A 16 -12.01 -7.40 19.25
N ASN A 17 -10.87 -6.94 18.77
CA ASN A 17 -9.74 -6.45 19.58
C ASN A 17 -9.34 -7.46 20.68
N SER A 18 -9.27 -8.75 20.31
CA SER A 18 -9.01 -9.83 21.25
C SER A 18 -7.76 -10.65 20.92
N CYS A 19 -7.15 -11.20 21.98
CA CYS A 19 -5.97 -12.05 21.90
C CYS A 19 -6.13 -13.23 22.86
N PHE A 20 -6.00 -14.46 22.35
CA PHE A 20 -6.16 -15.67 23.15
C PHE A 20 -5.37 -16.85 22.57
N SER A 21 -5.01 -17.81 23.43
CA SER A 21 -4.42 -19.07 22.96
C SER A 21 -5.49 -19.99 22.41
N GLY A 22 -5.25 -20.56 21.21
CA GLY A 22 -6.25 -21.39 20.54
C GLY A 22 -5.76 -22.04 19.26
N SER A 23 -6.71 -22.56 18.53
CA SER A 23 -6.54 -23.24 17.26
C SER A 23 -7.59 -22.76 16.26
N LEU A 24 -7.25 -22.77 14.97
CA LEU A 24 -8.19 -22.51 13.91
C LEU A 24 -8.13 -23.58 12.82
N GLY A 25 -9.30 -23.84 12.22
CA GLY A 25 -9.48 -24.79 11.14
C GLY A 25 -9.81 -24.10 9.83
N ILE A 26 -9.19 -24.58 8.76
CA ILE A 26 -9.44 -24.13 7.38
C ILE A 26 -10.18 -25.25 6.64
N LYS A 27 -11.23 -24.88 5.92
CA LYS A 27 -11.99 -25.74 5.03
C LYS A 27 -12.40 -24.98 3.77
N ASP A 28 -12.13 -25.55 2.60
CA ASP A 28 -12.49 -24.98 1.29
C ASP A 28 -12.07 -23.50 1.13
N GLY A 29 -10.86 -23.16 1.59
CA GLY A 29 -10.30 -21.80 1.51
C GLY A 29 -10.86 -20.79 2.50
N LYS A 30 -11.72 -21.22 3.44
CA LYS A 30 -12.34 -20.36 4.45
C LYS A 30 -11.96 -20.77 5.87
N LEU A 31 -12.03 -19.82 6.80
CA LEU A 31 -12.00 -20.15 8.22
C LEU A 31 -13.30 -20.86 8.60
N SER A 32 -13.18 -22.06 9.13
CA SER A 32 -14.31 -22.92 9.47
C SER A 32 -14.58 -22.96 10.97
N GLU A 33 -13.52 -23.08 11.76
CA GLU A 33 -13.62 -23.25 13.21
C GLU A 33 -12.52 -22.50 13.93
N ILE A 34 -12.86 -21.88 15.05
CA ILE A 34 -11.91 -21.22 15.95
C ILE A 34 -12.25 -21.68 17.37
N THR A 35 -11.29 -22.31 18.06
CA THR A 35 -11.51 -22.95 19.36
C THR A 35 -10.28 -22.87 20.25
N LYS A 36 -10.44 -23.15 21.54
CA LYS A 36 -9.33 -23.31 22.48
C LYS A 36 -8.73 -24.73 22.46
N GLN A 37 -9.40 -25.68 21.85
CA GLN A 37 -8.96 -27.09 21.76
C GLN A 37 -8.14 -27.31 20.49
N GLU A 38 -7.29 -28.35 20.50
CA GLU A 38 -6.59 -28.78 19.30
C GLU A 38 -7.58 -29.39 18.30
N LEU A 39 -7.38 -29.09 17.04
CA LEU A 39 -8.18 -29.56 15.92
C LEU A 39 -7.47 -30.65 15.14
N VAL A 40 -8.25 -31.56 14.56
CA VAL A 40 -7.77 -32.62 13.66
C VAL A 40 -8.10 -32.23 12.21
N ALA A 41 -7.13 -32.34 11.32
CA ALA A 41 -7.24 -32.02 9.91
C ALA A 41 -6.33 -32.93 9.08
N GLU A 42 -6.44 -32.83 7.75
CA GLU A 42 -5.53 -33.51 6.83
C GLU A 42 -4.08 -33.03 7.01
N LYS A 43 -3.90 -31.73 7.22
CA LYS A 43 -2.61 -31.10 7.52
C LYS A 43 -2.69 -30.37 8.85
N ILE A 44 -1.72 -30.59 9.74
CA ILE A 44 -1.64 -29.93 11.04
C ILE A 44 -0.37 -29.09 11.08
N ILE A 45 -0.51 -27.83 11.54
CA ILE A 45 0.59 -26.90 11.81
C ILE A 45 0.60 -26.59 13.30
N ASP A 46 1.70 -26.86 13.96
CA ASP A 46 1.93 -26.44 15.34
C ASP A 46 2.43 -24.98 15.34
N ALA A 47 1.64 -24.09 15.92
CA ALA A 47 1.93 -22.66 16.06
C ALA A 47 2.29 -22.28 17.51
N ALA A 48 2.72 -23.22 18.33
CA ALA A 48 3.10 -22.94 19.71
C ALA A 48 4.18 -21.85 19.79
N GLY A 49 3.89 -20.81 20.59
CA GLY A 49 4.77 -19.64 20.72
C GLY A 49 4.71 -18.63 19.58
N LEU A 50 3.88 -18.87 18.57
CA LEU A 50 3.72 -17.98 17.41
C LEU A 50 2.40 -17.21 17.47
N ILE A 51 2.40 -16.03 16.81
CA ILE A 51 1.20 -15.24 16.55
C ILE A 51 0.51 -15.78 15.30
N VAL A 52 -0.80 -15.92 15.36
CA VAL A 52 -1.66 -16.26 14.21
C VAL A 52 -2.68 -15.13 14.06
N CYS A 53 -2.70 -14.48 12.93
CA CYS A 53 -3.62 -13.39 12.65
C CYS A 53 -4.03 -13.38 11.16
N PRO A 54 -5.00 -12.54 10.75
CA PRO A 54 -5.29 -12.35 9.34
C PRO A 54 -4.03 -11.91 8.58
N GLY A 55 -3.95 -12.27 7.32
CA GLY A 55 -2.89 -11.80 6.43
C GLY A 55 -2.91 -10.28 6.27
N PHE A 56 -1.73 -9.69 6.16
CA PHE A 56 -1.62 -8.24 6.02
C PHE A 56 -2.19 -7.78 4.69
N ILE A 57 -2.78 -6.58 4.69
CA ILE A 57 -3.35 -5.94 3.52
C ILE A 57 -2.57 -4.66 3.26
N ASP A 58 -1.90 -4.61 2.12
CA ASP A 58 -1.18 -3.43 1.67
C ASP A 58 -2.09 -2.55 0.83
N VAL A 59 -2.48 -1.41 1.37
CA VAL A 59 -3.42 -0.48 0.71
C VAL A 59 -2.76 0.42 -0.33
N HIS A 60 -1.42 0.41 -0.40
CA HIS A 60 -0.68 1.26 -1.31
C HIS A 60 0.51 0.49 -1.91
N GLY A 61 0.24 -0.18 -3.01
CA GLY A 61 1.26 -0.83 -3.82
C GLY A 61 1.15 -0.40 -5.29
N HIS A 62 2.28 -0.44 -5.99
CA HIS A 62 2.38 -0.30 -7.44
C HIS A 62 2.87 -1.62 -8.05
N ILE A 63 2.31 -2.71 -7.58
CA ILE A 63 2.67 -4.06 -8.02
C ILE A 63 2.05 -4.35 -9.39
N ASP A 64 0.77 -3.97 -9.56
CA ASP A 64 -0.02 -4.01 -10.79
C ASP A 64 0.22 -5.27 -11.64
N GLY A 65 0.26 -6.43 -10.97
CA GLY A 65 0.48 -7.73 -11.59
C GLY A 65 1.94 -8.16 -11.75
N ASP A 66 2.93 -7.43 -11.21
CA ASP A 66 4.33 -7.87 -11.23
C ASP A 66 4.57 -9.08 -10.30
N PRO A 67 4.94 -10.27 -10.82
CA PRO A 67 5.07 -11.49 -10.01
C PRO A 67 6.18 -11.39 -8.96
N TYR A 68 7.28 -10.69 -9.28
CA TYR A 68 8.41 -10.58 -8.36
C TYR A 68 8.08 -9.70 -7.15
N CYS A 69 7.40 -8.58 -7.39
CA CYS A 69 6.91 -7.74 -6.30
C CYS A 69 5.85 -8.45 -5.45
N GLY A 70 5.02 -9.30 -6.07
CA GLY A 70 4.10 -10.19 -5.36
C GLY A 70 4.83 -11.17 -4.44
N GLU A 71 5.95 -11.76 -4.88
CA GLU A 71 6.79 -12.62 -4.02
C GLU A 71 7.35 -11.87 -2.81
N LEU A 72 7.86 -10.67 -3.02
CA LEU A 72 8.42 -9.83 -1.95
C LEU A 72 7.34 -9.44 -0.92
N SER A 73 6.14 -9.13 -1.39
CA SER A 73 4.98 -8.83 -0.54
C SER A 73 4.56 -10.05 0.28
N LEU A 74 4.43 -11.24 -0.33
CA LEU A 74 4.11 -12.48 0.38
C LEU A 74 5.12 -12.79 1.50
N ARG A 75 6.42 -12.58 1.25
CA ARG A 75 7.48 -12.80 2.23
C ARG A 75 7.38 -11.89 3.45
N GLN A 76 6.73 -10.74 3.33
CA GLN A 76 6.43 -9.82 4.42
C GLN A 76 5.14 -10.19 5.19
N GLY A 77 4.40 -11.22 4.77
CA GLY A 77 3.10 -11.59 5.34
C GLY A 77 1.91 -10.90 4.68
N VAL A 78 2.12 -10.15 3.60
CA VAL A 78 1.03 -9.55 2.83
C VAL A 78 0.32 -10.65 2.03
N THR A 79 -1.00 -10.70 2.14
CA THR A 79 -1.87 -11.64 1.41
C THR A 79 -2.78 -10.96 0.42
N THR A 80 -2.90 -9.64 0.53
CA THR A 80 -3.73 -8.82 -0.35
C THR A 80 -3.03 -7.48 -0.61
N THR A 81 -2.96 -7.07 -1.86
CA THR A 81 -2.46 -5.75 -2.28
C THR A 81 -3.53 -4.97 -3.01
N ILE A 82 -3.50 -3.64 -2.84
CA ILE A 82 -4.30 -2.69 -3.59
C ILE A 82 -3.38 -1.96 -4.55
N GLY A 83 -3.55 -2.21 -5.84
CA GLY A 83 -2.85 -1.54 -6.93
C GLY A 83 -3.59 -0.32 -7.45
N GLY A 84 -3.06 0.29 -8.51
CA GLY A 84 -3.70 1.43 -9.16
C GLY A 84 -3.57 2.75 -8.39
N ASN A 85 -2.63 2.85 -7.47
CA ASN A 85 -2.41 4.04 -6.65
C ASN A 85 -1.82 5.22 -7.43
N CYS A 86 -1.81 6.41 -6.83
CA CYS A 86 -1.21 7.65 -7.35
C CYS A 86 -1.67 8.03 -8.78
N GLY A 87 -2.86 7.59 -9.18
CA GLY A 87 -3.41 7.89 -10.51
C GLY A 87 -2.83 7.07 -11.67
N LEU A 88 -2.13 5.97 -11.38
CA LEU A 88 -1.56 5.05 -12.36
C LEU A 88 -2.20 3.67 -12.23
N SER A 89 -2.86 3.17 -13.27
CA SER A 89 -3.49 1.85 -13.29
C SER A 89 -3.68 1.33 -14.71
N PRO A 90 -4.01 0.05 -14.92
CA PRO A 90 -4.67 -0.37 -16.14
C PRO A 90 -5.99 0.39 -16.35
N VAL A 91 -6.31 0.77 -17.59
CA VAL A 91 -7.58 1.46 -17.93
C VAL A 91 -8.67 0.45 -18.26
N ASP A 92 -8.33 -0.62 -18.98
CA ASP A 92 -9.22 -1.76 -19.22
C ASP A 92 -9.18 -2.69 -17.99
N MET A 93 -10.02 -2.38 -17.01
CA MET A 93 -10.04 -3.08 -15.72
C MET A 93 -10.46 -4.54 -15.88
N HIS A 94 -11.44 -4.81 -16.73
CA HIS A 94 -11.91 -6.16 -16.99
C HIS A 94 -10.78 -7.03 -17.57
N ALA A 95 -10.13 -6.57 -18.63
CA ALA A 95 -9.03 -7.32 -19.28
C ALA A 95 -7.85 -7.55 -18.31
N PHE A 96 -7.50 -6.56 -17.49
CA PHE A 96 -6.46 -6.71 -16.49
C PHE A 96 -6.80 -7.79 -15.46
N LEU A 97 -7.94 -7.67 -14.78
CA LEU A 97 -8.35 -8.61 -13.74
C LEU A 97 -8.50 -10.04 -14.30
N GLU A 98 -9.05 -10.18 -15.52
CA GLU A 98 -9.17 -11.47 -16.18
C GLU A 98 -7.81 -12.09 -16.52
N SER A 99 -6.85 -11.26 -16.95
CA SER A 99 -5.49 -11.73 -17.23
C SER A 99 -4.79 -12.22 -15.96
N GLN A 100 -4.98 -11.53 -14.82
CA GLN A 100 -4.40 -11.93 -13.54
C GLN A 100 -5.00 -13.26 -13.05
N ASP A 101 -6.32 -13.44 -13.14
CA ASP A 101 -6.96 -14.72 -12.78
C ASP A 101 -6.50 -15.87 -13.67
N LYS A 102 -6.33 -15.62 -14.98
CA LYS A 102 -5.86 -16.64 -15.93
C LYS A 102 -4.41 -17.03 -15.73
N ASN A 103 -3.54 -16.05 -15.48
CA ASN A 103 -2.12 -16.29 -15.30
C ASN A 103 -1.80 -16.82 -13.89
N GLY A 104 -2.67 -16.55 -12.91
CA GLY A 104 -2.43 -16.75 -11.50
C GLY A 104 -1.51 -15.68 -10.92
N PHE A 105 -1.71 -15.37 -9.65
CA PHE A 105 -0.86 -14.45 -8.91
C PHE A 105 -0.64 -14.97 -7.50
N ILE A 106 0.45 -14.57 -6.86
CA ILE A 106 0.87 -15.18 -5.60
C ILE A 106 0.03 -14.73 -4.40
N ILE A 107 -0.47 -13.49 -4.41
CA ILE A 107 -1.33 -12.85 -3.40
C ILE A 107 -2.61 -12.32 -4.03
N ASN A 108 -3.61 -12.00 -3.22
CA ASN A 108 -4.83 -11.39 -3.74
C ASN A 108 -4.56 -9.95 -4.22
N GLN A 109 -5.26 -9.54 -5.28
CA GLN A 109 -5.14 -8.21 -5.87
C GLN A 109 -6.50 -7.55 -6.01
N ALA A 110 -6.61 -6.30 -5.56
CA ALA A 110 -7.66 -5.37 -5.94
C ALA A 110 -7.01 -4.16 -6.62
N GLU A 111 -7.74 -3.48 -7.49
CA GLU A 111 -7.18 -2.42 -8.32
C GLU A 111 -8.04 -1.17 -8.25
N LEU A 112 -7.42 -0.03 -8.01
CA LEU A 112 -8.04 1.29 -8.16
C LEU A 112 -7.97 1.73 -9.62
N VAL A 113 -8.94 2.51 -10.10
CA VAL A 113 -8.78 3.18 -11.39
C VAL A 113 -8.03 4.49 -11.20
N GLY A 114 -6.92 4.65 -11.92
CA GLY A 114 -5.99 5.78 -11.77
C GLY A 114 -6.33 6.96 -12.66
N HIS A 115 -6.43 8.15 -12.08
CA HIS A 115 -6.74 9.38 -12.80
C HIS A 115 -5.55 9.96 -13.56
N SER A 116 -4.47 10.33 -12.85
CA SER A 116 -3.50 11.33 -13.30
C SER A 116 -2.67 10.88 -14.51
N PHE A 117 -2.29 9.61 -14.56
CA PHE A 117 -1.57 9.04 -15.72
C PHE A 117 -2.51 8.27 -16.65
N SER A 118 -3.47 7.52 -16.10
CA SER A 118 -4.22 6.53 -16.86
C SER A 118 -5.47 7.10 -17.51
N LEU A 119 -6.42 7.63 -16.73
CA LEU A 119 -7.66 8.19 -17.27
C LEU A 119 -7.41 9.43 -18.14
N ARG A 120 -6.52 10.33 -17.70
CA ARG A 120 -6.16 11.52 -18.48
C ARG A 120 -5.57 11.16 -19.83
N LYS A 121 -4.61 10.23 -19.88
CA LYS A 121 -4.04 9.71 -21.14
C LYS A 121 -5.10 9.04 -22.01
N ALA A 122 -5.97 8.21 -21.44
CA ALA A 122 -7.05 7.56 -22.18
C ALA A 122 -8.10 8.56 -22.69
N ALA A 123 -8.30 9.68 -22.00
CA ALA A 123 -9.15 10.78 -22.46
C ALA A 123 -8.54 11.55 -23.65
N GLY A 124 -7.23 11.46 -23.86
CA GLY A 124 -6.51 12.12 -24.96
C GLY A 124 -5.55 13.21 -24.50
N ILE A 125 -5.39 13.40 -23.18
CA ILE A 125 -4.44 14.36 -22.61
C ILE A 125 -3.05 13.73 -22.65
N THR A 126 -2.19 14.24 -23.54
CA THR A 126 -0.82 13.73 -23.73
C THR A 126 0.21 14.42 -22.84
N ASP A 127 -0.07 15.67 -22.47
CA ASP A 127 0.72 16.43 -21.50
C ASP A 127 0.01 16.36 -20.13
N VAL A 128 0.60 15.66 -19.17
CA VAL A 128 0.02 15.50 -17.83
C VAL A 128 -0.16 16.84 -17.11
N TYR A 129 0.58 17.88 -17.52
CA TYR A 129 0.48 19.22 -16.96
C TYR A 129 -0.59 20.09 -17.62
N ALA A 130 -1.18 19.67 -18.76
CA ALA A 130 -2.24 20.41 -19.39
C ALA A 130 -3.56 20.35 -18.59
N PRO A 131 -4.36 21.43 -18.47
CA PRO A 131 -5.70 21.35 -17.93
C PRO A 131 -6.61 20.54 -18.86
N ALA A 132 -7.55 19.76 -18.29
CA ALA A 132 -8.54 19.03 -19.06
C ALA A 132 -9.67 19.94 -19.56
N CYS A 133 -10.09 19.76 -20.80
CA CYS A 133 -11.31 20.38 -21.32
C CYS A 133 -12.57 19.58 -20.92
N ILE A 134 -13.75 20.17 -21.09
CA ILE A 134 -15.05 19.56 -20.72
C ILE A 134 -15.24 18.18 -21.41
N GLY A 135 -14.84 18.07 -22.69
CA GLY A 135 -14.95 16.79 -23.43
C GLY A 135 -14.05 15.69 -22.85
N GLU A 136 -12.84 16.04 -22.43
CA GLU A 136 -11.91 15.11 -21.78
C GLU A 136 -12.41 14.69 -20.40
N ILE A 137 -12.95 15.65 -19.61
CA ILE A 137 -13.59 15.35 -18.32
C ILE A 137 -14.76 14.38 -18.53
N SER A 138 -15.63 14.62 -19.52
CA SER A 138 -16.75 13.73 -19.82
C SER A 138 -16.29 12.32 -20.23
N LYS A 139 -15.16 12.22 -20.96
CA LYS A 139 -14.60 10.92 -21.30
C LYS A 139 -14.00 10.20 -20.09
N MET A 140 -13.32 10.93 -19.20
CA MET A 140 -12.84 10.36 -17.94
C MET A 140 -13.99 9.90 -17.03
N GLN A 141 -15.11 10.62 -16.98
CA GLN A 141 -16.32 10.18 -16.27
C GLN A 141 -16.78 8.81 -16.76
N TYR A 142 -16.97 8.67 -18.07
CA TYR A 142 -17.38 7.40 -18.67
C TYR A 142 -16.40 6.26 -18.35
N LEU A 143 -15.09 6.51 -18.47
CA LEU A 143 -14.07 5.51 -18.18
C LEU A 143 -14.02 5.13 -16.69
N THR A 144 -14.24 6.09 -15.80
CA THR A 144 -14.32 5.83 -14.36
C THR A 144 -15.52 4.95 -14.01
N GLU A 145 -16.71 5.29 -14.51
CA GLU A 145 -17.92 4.45 -14.31
C GLU A 145 -17.67 3.04 -14.84
N LYS A 146 -17.19 2.91 -16.08
CA LYS A 146 -16.87 1.62 -16.69
C LYS A 146 -15.90 0.80 -15.83
N ALA A 147 -14.80 1.37 -15.38
CA ALA A 147 -13.82 0.65 -14.56
C ALA A 147 -14.40 0.17 -13.22
N LEU A 148 -15.24 0.99 -12.57
CA LEU A 148 -15.92 0.61 -11.32
C LEU A 148 -16.94 -0.51 -11.54
N GLU A 149 -17.67 -0.51 -12.66
CA GLU A 149 -18.59 -1.57 -13.05
C GLU A 149 -17.85 -2.87 -13.41
N GLU A 150 -16.63 -2.78 -13.93
CA GLU A 150 -15.78 -3.91 -14.27
C GLU A 150 -15.01 -4.48 -13.06
N GLY A 151 -15.16 -3.89 -11.87
CA GLY A 151 -14.65 -4.44 -10.62
C GLY A 151 -13.52 -3.66 -9.97
N ALA A 152 -13.21 -2.44 -10.42
CA ALA A 152 -12.26 -1.58 -9.70
C ALA A 152 -12.73 -1.34 -8.26
N CYS A 153 -11.79 -1.41 -7.31
CA CYS A 153 -12.09 -1.26 -5.88
C CYS A 153 -12.24 0.20 -5.44
N GLY A 154 -11.87 1.17 -6.29
CA GLY A 154 -11.97 2.59 -6.01
C GLY A 154 -11.35 3.44 -7.09
N LEU A 155 -11.13 4.72 -6.77
CA LEU A 155 -10.51 5.72 -7.64
C LEU A 155 -9.23 6.23 -6.99
N SER A 156 -8.18 6.48 -7.78
CA SER A 156 -6.98 7.13 -7.26
C SER A 156 -6.61 8.40 -8.03
N PHE A 157 -6.07 9.36 -7.31
CA PHE A 157 -5.48 10.57 -7.85
C PHE A 157 -3.99 10.66 -7.49
N GLY A 158 -3.17 11.15 -8.42
CA GLY A 158 -1.80 11.60 -8.19
C GLY A 158 -1.73 13.08 -8.54
N LEU A 159 -2.23 13.94 -7.66
CA LEU A 159 -2.45 15.36 -7.98
C LEU A 159 -1.15 16.15 -8.14
N ASP A 160 -0.07 15.71 -7.50
CA ASP A 160 1.26 16.29 -7.71
C ASP A 160 1.79 16.00 -9.13
N TYR A 161 1.42 14.86 -9.70
CA TYR A 161 1.80 14.49 -11.08
C TYR A 161 0.93 15.18 -12.15
N ALA A 162 -0.29 15.59 -11.79
CA ALA A 162 -1.20 16.33 -12.67
C ALA A 162 -1.66 17.64 -12.00
N PRO A 163 -0.73 18.59 -11.74
CA PRO A 163 -0.97 19.73 -10.86
C PRO A 163 -2.02 20.73 -11.40
N ASN A 164 -2.31 20.69 -12.69
CA ASN A 164 -3.32 21.56 -13.31
C ASN A 164 -4.70 20.89 -13.48
N SER A 165 -4.92 19.75 -12.81
CA SER A 165 -6.28 19.17 -12.71
C SER A 165 -7.20 20.13 -11.99
N SER A 166 -8.31 20.50 -12.62
CA SER A 166 -9.26 21.46 -12.06
C SER A 166 -10.09 20.85 -10.93
N TRP A 167 -10.63 21.69 -10.06
CA TRP A 167 -11.58 21.26 -9.03
C TRP A 167 -12.80 20.56 -9.64
N GLU A 168 -13.30 21.05 -10.77
CA GLU A 168 -14.42 20.42 -11.48
C GLU A 168 -14.07 19.00 -11.94
N GLU A 169 -12.88 18.80 -12.53
CA GLU A 169 -12.37 17.50 -12.94
C GLU A 169 -12.32 16.52 -11.77
N ILE A 170 -11.64 16.92 -10.68
CA ILE A 170 -11.46 16.09 -9.47
C ILE A 170 -12.82 15.76 -8.83
N LEU A 171 -13.64 16.77 -8.59
CA LEU A 171 -14.91 16.59 -7.90
C LEU A 171 -15.90 15.75 -8.71
N THR A 172 -15.89 15.90 -10.03
CA THR A 172 -16.75 15.12 -10.93
C THR A 172 -16.46 13.63 -10.82
N LEU A 173 -15.19 13.23 -10.90
CA LEU A 173 -14.79 11.83 -10.77
C LEU A 173 -14.99 11.30 -9.34
N SER A 174 -14.71 12.13 -8.33
CA SER A 174 -14.94 11.78 -6.92
C SER A 174 -16.42 11.49 -6.61
N LYS A 175 -17.35 12.24 -7.20
CA LYS A 175 -18.79 11.97 -7.08
C LYS A 175 -19.18 10.63 -7.68
N ILE A 176 -18.52 10.18 -8.74
CA ILE A 176 -18.76 8.86 -9.32
C ILE A 176 -18.31 7.78 -8.33
N ALA A 177 -17.09 7.86 -7.80
CA ALA A 177 -16.62 6.90 -6.80
C ALA A 177 -17.57 6.84 -5.58
N ALA A 178 -18.03 7.99 -5.08
CA ALA A 178 -19.00 8.08 -3.99
C ALA A 178 -20.35 7.43 -4.34
N LYS A 179 -20.88 7.62 -5.56
CA LYS A 179 -22.11 6.99 -6.06
C LYS A 179 -22.00 5.45 -6.00
N TYR A 180 -20.85 4.91 -6.36
CA TYR A 180 -20.57 3.48 -6.29
C TYR A 180 -20.13 3.00 -4.88
N LYS A 181 -20.08 3.90 -3.89
CA LYS A 181 -19.59 3.63 -2.52
C LYS A 181 -18.18 3.05 -2.51
N ARG A 182 -17.31 3.61 -3.33
CA ARG A 182 -15.90 3.22 -3.44
C ARG A 182 -15.01 4.26 -2.79
N PRO A 183 -13.89 3.86 -2.17
CA PRO A 183 -12.91 4.76 -1.61
C PRO A 183 -12.18 5.56 -2.69
N ILE A 184 -11.61 6.68 -2.26
CA ILE A 184 -10.78 7.55 -3.10
C ILE A 184 -9.40 7.66 -2.44
N ALA A 185 -8.36 7.15 -3.11
CA ALA A 185 -6.97 7.30 -2.66
C ALA A 185 -6.34 8.54 -3.33
N ILE A 186 -5.66 9.37 -2.55
CA ILE A 186 -5.14 10.64 -3.05
C ILE A 186 -3.68 10.84 -2.65
N HIS A 187 -2.78 10.78 -3.62
CA HIS A 187 -1.47 11.42 -3.57
C HIS A 187 -1.71 12.92 -3.76
N THR A 188 -1.51 13.69 -2.71
CA THR A 188 -1.92 15.09 -2.64
C THR A 188 -1.04 15.99 -3.49
N ARG A 189 -1.51 17.19 -3.79
CA ARG A 189 -0.66 18.23 -4.37
C ARG A 189 0.42 18.64 -3.39
N VAL A 190 1.54 19.07 -3.92
CA VAL A 190 2.58 19.75 -3.16
C VAL A 190 2.65 21.21 -3.67
N PHE A 191 2.00 22.12 -2.95
CA PHE A 191 2.04 23.55 -3.30
C PHE A 191 3.33 24.20 -2.82
N SER A 192 3.78 23.83 -1.62
CA SER A 192 5.06 24.24 -1.02
C SER A 192 5.40 23.30 0.14
N GLU A 193 6.64 23.37 0.64
CA GLU A 193 7.11 22.50 1.74
C GLU A 193 6.30 22.63 3.05
N ASN A 194 5.59 23.77 3.26
CA ASN A 194 4.88 24.08 4.50
C ASN A 194 3.44 24.53 4.24
N ASP A 195 2.80 23.97 3.22
CA ASP A 195 1.45 24.39 2.84
C ASP A 195 0.41 23.29 3.13
N PRO A 196 -0.49 23.51 4.13
CA PRO A 196 -1.55 22.57 4.44
C PRO A 196 -2.74 22.63 3.46
N ASP A 197 -2.72 23.46 2.43
CA ASP A 197 -3.86 23.64 1.51
C ASP A 197 -4.17 22.36 0.73
N SER A 198 -3.17 21.52 0.49
CA SER A 198 -3.37 20.19 -0.09
C SER A 198 -4.27 19.30 0.77
N LEU A 199 -4.15 19.36 2.10
CA LEU A 199 -5.07 18.66 3.01
C LEU A 199 -6.47 19.24 2.97
N ARG A 200 -6.61 20.58 2.91
CA ARG A 200 -7.90 21.24 2.79
C ARG A 200 -8.63 20.85 1.50
N GLU A 201 -7.90 20.69 0.39
CA GLU A 201 -8.47 20.15 -0.87
C GLU A 201 -9.06 18.76 -0.65
N VAL A 202 -8.31 17.85 -0.03
CA VAL A 202 -8.74 16.49 0.30
C VAL A 202 -9.95 16.47 1.23
N PHE A 203 -9.95 17.25 2.30
CA PHE A 203 -11.08 17.35 3.22
C PHE A 203 -12.33 17.90 2.54
N ASN A 204 -12.18 18.83 1.59
CA ASN A 204 -13.30 19.33 0.81
C ASN A 204 -13.89 18.27 -0.15
N ILE A 205 -13.05 17.37 -0.71
CA ILE A 205 -13.52 16.22 -1.48
C ILE A 205 -14.37 15.32 -0.56
N ALA A 206 -13.85 14.93 0.59
CA ALA A 206 -14.55 14.07 1.55
C ALA A 206 -15.87 14.71 2.02
N ARG A 207 -15.85 16.01 2.37
CA ARG A 207 -17.04 16.75 2.83
C ARG A 207 -18.11 16.86 1.76
N THR A 208 -17.70 17.08 0.51
CA THR A 208 -18.65 17.29 -0.61
C THR A 208 -19.24 15.97 -1.09
N THR A 209 -18.48 14.87 -1.04
CA THR A 209 -18.89 13.57 -1.59
C THR A 209 -19.41 12.59 -0.55
N GLY A 210 -19.01 12.73 0.71
CA GLY A 210 -19.24 11.74 1.78
C GLY A 210 -18.47 10.42 1.59
N ALA A 211 -17.55 10.37 0.61
CA ALA A 211 -16.73 9.19 0.34
C ALA A 211 -15.71 8.93 1.46
N GLU A 212 -15.28 7.69 1.57
CA GLU A 212 -14.08 7.30 2.29
C GLU A 212 -12.86 7.81 1.50
N VAL A 213 -11.99 8.60 2.12
CA VAL A 213 -10.79 9.15 1.47
C VAL A 213 -9.54 8.64 2.18
N LEU A 214 -8.64 8.06 1.43
CA LEU A 214 -7.32 7.62 1.86
C LEU A 214 -6.27 8.62 1.36
N ILE A 215 -5.60 9.31 2.28
CA ILE A 215 -4.46 10.17 1.96
C ILE A 215 -3.23 9.28 1.87
N SER A 216 -2.66 9.19 0.67
CA SER A 216 -1.56 8.30 0.33
C SER A 216 -0.25 8.75 0.97
N HIS A 217 0.59 7.78 1.39
CA HIS A 217 1.96 7.94 1.90
C HIS A 217 2.19 9.25 2.68
N PHE A 218 1.31 9.50 3.65
CA PHE A 218 1.18 10.75 4.40
C PHE A 218 2.50 11.33 4.91
N VAL A 219 3.39 10.45 5.42
CA VAL A 219 4.68 10.87 5.99
C VAL A 219 5.60 11.47 4.92
N TYR A 220 5.54 11.01 3.68
CA TYR A 220 6.36 11.57 2.60
C TYR A 220 5.91 13.00 2.25
N GLN A 221 4.60 13.22 2.19
CA GLN A 221 4.01 14.50 1.81
C GLN A 221 4.18 15.58 2.89
N TYR A 222 4.07 15.20 4.16
CA TYR A 222 3.95 16.13 5.28
C TYR A 222 5.08 16.04 6.30
N ASN A 223 6.25 15.45 5.94
CA ASN A 223 7.35 15.22 6.88
C ASN A 223 7.81 16.50 7.59
N THR A 224 7.95 17.61 6.88
CA THR A 224 8.42 18.89 7.45
C THR A 224 7.38 19.62 8.29
N MET A 225 6.10 19.25 8.17
CA MET A 225 4.97 19.87 8.87
C MET A 225 4.07 18.83 9.58
N MET A 226 4.65 17.72 10.01
CA MET A 226 3.92 16.55 10.52
C MET A 226 2.93 16.89 11.64
N ALA A 227 3.33 17.69 12.61
CA ALA A 227 2.47 18.04 13.74
C ALA A 227 1.21 18.80 13.29
N GLU A 228 1.37 19.80 12.43
CA GLU A 228 0.26 20.59 11.88
C GLU A 228 -0.64 19.73 10.97
N ALA A 229 -0.04 18.92 10.11
CA ALA A 229 -0.79 18.03 9.22
C ALA A 229 -1.64 17.01 10.01
N LEU A 230 -1.11 16.46 11.10
CA LEU A 230 -1.87 15.57 11.97
C LEU A 230 -2.97 16.30 12.74
N GLU A 231 -2.72 17.52 13.23
CA GLU A 231 -3.74 18.32 13.91
C GLU A 231 -4.91 18.65 12.97
N LEU A 232 -4.63 19.09 11.74
CA LEU A 232 -5.68 19.33 10.74
C LEU A 232 -6.47 18.07 10.39
N THR A 233 -5.78 16.92 10.32
CA THR A 233 -6.44 15.64 10.03
C THR A 233 -7.29 15.17 11.21
N ASP A 234 -6.81 15.35 12.46
CA ASP A 234 -7.58 15.07 13.67
C ASP A 234 -8.89 15.86 13.68
N ILE A 235 -8.84 17.18 13.40
CA ILE A 235 -10.02 18.04 13.30
C ILE A 235 -11.00 17.52 12.24
N ALA A 236 -10.50 17.16 11.06
CA ALA A 236 -11.35 16.65 9.98
C ALA A 236 -12.03 15.31 10.36
N VAL A 237 -11.33 14.43 11.06
CA VAL A 237 -11.89 13.16 11.56
C VAL A 237 -12.90 13.41 12.69
N GLU A 238 -12.65 14.35 13.60
CA GLU A 238 -13.57 14.76 14.66
C GLU A 238 -14.85 15.41 14.10
N GLU A 239 -14.77 16.12 12.97
CA GLU A 239 -15.93 16.61 12.22
C GLU A 239 -16.77 15.47 11.59
N GLY A 240 -16.31 14.22 11.67
CA GLY A 240 -16.98 13.06 11.10
C GLY A 240 -16.67 12.77 9.64
N LEU A 241 -15.65 13.40 9.08
CA LEU A 241 -15.17 13.05 7.73
C LEU A 241 -14.51 11.66 7.76
N LYS A 242 -14.77 10.89 6.73
CA LYS A 242 -14.21 9.55 6.57
C LYS A 242 -12.81 9.64 5.97
N ILE A 243 -11.85 10.02 6.80
CA ILE A 243 -10.45 10.18 6.41
C ILE A 243 -9.62 9.04 6.99
N ARG A 244 -8.80 8.45 6.14
CA ARG A 244 -7.71 7.53 6.49
C ARG A 244 -6.40 8.06 5.93
N ILE A 245 -5.30 7.65 6.52
CA ILE A 245 -3.96 7.89 5.98
C ILE A 245 -3.22 6.56 5.87
N ASP A 246 -2.40 6.41 4.85
CA ASP A 246 -1.40 5.34 4.81
C ASP A 246 0.02 5.90 4.94
N SER A 247 0.93 5.08 5.42
CA SER A 247 2.33 5.45 5.53
C SER A 247 3.24 4.23 5.56
N GLY A 248 4.37 4.34 4.89
CA GLY A 248 5.48 3.41 5.01
C GLY A 248 6.22 3.55 6.34
N MET A 249 7.21 2.67 6.55
CA MET A 249 8.12 2.67 7.69
C MET A 249 9.47 3.34 7.38
N TYR A 250 9.48 4.21 6.39
CA TYR A 250 10.61 5.03 5.97
C TYR A 250 10.08 6.44 5.71
N THR A 251 10.88 7.46 5.94
CA THR A 251 10.60 8.84 5.51
C THR A 251 11.26 9.13 4.17
N ASP A 252 12.28 8.35 3.83
CA ASP A 252 12.93 8.42 2.54
C ASP A 252 11.99 7.87 1.47
N TRP A 253 11.77 8.64 0.42
CA TRP A 253 10.81 8.31 -0.64
C TRP A 253 11.51 8.12 -1.99
N ALA A 254 10.84 7.50 -2.93
CA ALA A 254 11.40 7.22 -4.24
C ALA A 254 10.40 7.48 -5.36
N THR A 255 10.89 8.10 -6.45
CA THR A 255 10.13 8.24 -7.69
C THR A 255 11.07 8.33 -8.89
N SER A 256 10.53 8.37 -10.11
CA SER A 256 11.32 8.47 -11.34
C SER A 256 11.97 9.85 -11.48
N ILE A 257 13.25 9.88 -11.90
CA ILE A 257 14.02 11.13 -12.05
C ILE A 257 13.42 12.10 -13.07
N GLY A 258 12.64 11.59 -14.04
CA GLY A 258 11.97 12.40 -15.05
C GLY A 258 10.77 13.20 -14.56
N THR A 259 10.26 12.94 -13.36
CA THR A 259 9.11 13.68 -12.80
C THR A 259 9.43 15.15 -12.52
N ALA A 260 8.38 15.98 -12.41
CA ALA A 260 8.52 17.39 -12.03
C ALA A 260 9.11 17.58 -10.64
N THR A 261 8.92 16.61 -9.75
CA THR A 261 9.51 16.57 -8.41
C THR A 261 11.02 16.79 -8.47
N PHE A 262 11.72 16.15 -9.40
CA PHE A 262 13.16 16.31 -9.61
C PHE A 262 13.51 17.36 -10.68
N SER A 263 12.69 18.40 -10.88
CA SER A 263 13.00 19.48 -11.83
C SER A 263 14.25 20.27 -11.44
N GLU A 264 14.93 20.88 -12.43
CA GLU A 264 16.06 21.78 -12.17
C GLU A 264 15.62 22.94 -11.27
N GLU A 265 14.41 23.44 -11.44
CA GLU A 265 13.84 24.52 -10.62
C GLU A 265 13.79 24.15 -9.14
N ASN A 266 13.33 22.93 -8.79
CA ASN A 266 13.26 22.47 -7.40
C ASN A 266 14.65 22.33 -6.77
N ILE A 267 15.66 21.96 -7.56
CA ILE A 267 17.04 21.88 -7.11
C ILE A 267 17.65 23.28 -6.93
N GLU A 268 17.42 24.20 -7.89
CA GLU A 268 17.93 25.58 -7.83
C GLU A 268 17.31 26.39 -6.69
N ARG A 269 16.03 26.13 -6.38
CA ARG A 269 15.35 26.74 -5.22
C ARG A 269 15.79 26.14 -3.88
N GLY A 270 16.57 25.07 -3.88
CA GLY A 270 17.05 24.41 -2.66
C GLY A 270 16.02 23.51 -1.98
N PHE A 271 14.90 23.21 -2.62
CA PHE A 271 13.90 22.26 -2.11
C PHE A 271 14.47 20.84 -2.07
N LEU A 272 15.29 20.49 -3.05
CA LEU A 272 15.98 19.21 -3.12
C LEU A 272 17.48 19.39 -3.29
N SER A 273 18.24 18.42 -2.79
CA SER A 273 19.70 18.44 -2.85
C SER A 273 20.24 17.14 -3.47
N LEU A 274 21.09 17.28 -4.50
CA LEU A 274 21.62 16.14 -5.26
C LEU A 274 22.38 15.13 -4.38
N ASN A 275 23.08 15.60 -3.35
CA ASN A 275 23.84 14.75 -2.43
C ASN A 275 22.94 13.91 -1.50
N ARG A 276 21.62 14.11 -1.54
CA ARG A 276 20.59 13.32 -0.85
C ARG A 276 19.84 12.40 -1.79
N MET A 277 20.25 12.31 -3.05
CA MET A 277 19.60 11.51 -4.10
C MET A 277 20.44 10.28 -4.42
N LEU A 278 19.88 9.10 -4.16
CA LEU A 278 20.49 7.80 -4.45
C LEU A 278 19.80 7.15 -5.65
N VAL A 279 20.58 6.71 -6.63
CA VAL A 279 20.04 5.93 -7.76
C VAL A 279 19.63 4.54 -7.26
N ALA A 280 18.36 4.20 -7.40
CA ALA A 280 17.80 2.95 -6.87
C ALA A 280 17.81 1.79 -7.88
N SER A 281 17.92 2.09 -9.17
CA SER A 281 17.82 1.11 -10.27
C SER A 281 18.86 1.34 -11.35
N GLY A 282 18.97 0.39 -12.29
CA GLY A 282 19.76 0.51 -13.49
C GLY A 282 21.28 0.54 -13.33
N LYS A 283 21.93 1.06 -14.35
CA LYS A 283 23.41 1.07 -14.47
C LYS A 283 24.13 1.75 -13.31
N TYR A 284 23.54 2.80 -12.77
CA TYR A 284 24.17 3.64 -11.74
C TYR A 284 23.63 3.36 -10.33
N LYS A 285 22.92 2.25 -10.14
CA LYS A 285 22.37 1.83 -8.85
C LYS A 285 23.42 1.94 -7.72
N GLY A 286 23.00 2.51 -6.60
CA GLY A 286 23.84 2.71 -5.41
C GLY A 286 24.74 3.95 -5.45
N GLN A 287 24.67 4.76 -6.50
CA GLN A 287 25.42 6.01 -6.59
C GLN A 287 24.59 7.21 -6.13
N ILE A 288 25.22 8.10 -5.39
CA ILE A 288 24.65 9.42 -5.07
C ILE A 288 24.81 10.32 -6.28
N LEU A 289 23.78 11.10 -6.59
CA LEU A 289 23.80 12.02 -7.73
C LEU A 289 24.80 13.16 -7.53
N ASN A 290 25.48 13.48 -8.63
CA ASN A 290 26.11 14.77 -8.88
C ASN A 290 25.40 15.45 -10.06
N LEU A 291 25.74 16.68 -10.37
CA LEU A 291 25.06 17.46 -11.43
C LEU A 291 25.19 16.82 -12.82
N GLU A 292 26.32 16.20 -13.12
CA GLU A 292 26.57 15.56 -14.42
C GLU A 292 25.66 14.32 -14.58
N LEU A 293 25.67 13.41 -13.60
CA LEU A 293 24.85 12.21 -13.58
C LEU A 293 23.35 12.54 -13.55
N TYR A 294 22.94 13.56 -12.79
CA TYR A 294 21.57 14.04 -12.77
C TYR A 294 21.08 14.46 -14.17
N LYS A 295 21.88 15.30 -14.88
CA LYS A 295 21.54 15.74 -16.24
C LYS A 295 21.55 14.58 -17.25
N GLU A 296 22.50 13.66 -17.11
CA GLU A 296 22.56 12.45 -17.94
C GLU A 296 21.27 11.63 -17.78
N LEU A 297 20.90 11.26 -16.55
CA LEU A 297 19.76 10.41 -16.27
C LEU A 297 18.44 11.07 -16.71
N ARG A 298 18.21 12.34 -16.42
CA ARG A 298 17.01 13.02 -16.89
C ARG A 298 16.86 13.00 -18.40
N ARG A 299 17.96 13.05 -19.14
CA ARG A 299 17.96 13.05 -20.60
C ARG A 299 17.84 11.65 -21.20
N THR A 300 18.53 10.65 -20.64
CA THR A 300 18.70 9.32 -21.26
C THR A 300 17.86 8.23 -20.63
N SER A 301 17.52 8.37 -19.36
CA SER A 301 16.86 7.35 -18.53
C SER A 301 15.86 7.98 -17.55
N PRO A 302 14.85 8.74 -18.04
CA PRO A 302 13.93 9.49 -17.17
C PRO A 302 13.08 8.59 -16.26
N HIS A 303 13.03 7.29 -16.51
CA HIS A 303 12.31 6.31 -15.70
C HIS A 303 13.16 5.71 -14.56
N GLU A 304 14.49 6.05 -14.50
CA GLU A 304 15.32 5.58 -13.40
C GLU A 304 14.78 6.10 -12.08
N CYS A 305 14.67 5.18 -11.12
CA CYS A 305 14.16 5.48 -9.80
C CYS A 305 15.25 6.10 -8.92
N ILE A 306 14.91 7.20 -8.28
CA ILE A 306 15.78 7.91 -7.33
C ILE A 306 15.13 7.89 -5.94
N ILE A 307 15.90 7.48 -4.95
CA ILE A 307 15.55 7.61 -3.53
C ILE A 307 16.06 8.96 -3.04
N TYR A 308 15.18 9.73 -2.40
CA TYR A 308 15.54 10.97 -1.73
C TYR A 308 15.59 10.76 -0.22
N PHE A 309 16.74 11.02 0.38
CA PHE A 309 16.95 10.92 1.81
C PHE A 309 16.44 12.17 2.53
N THR A 310 15.42 12.03 3.36
CA THR A 310 14.86 13.12 4.18
C THR A 310 15.61 13.33 5.48
N GLY A 311 16.25 12.30 6.01
CA GLY A 311 17.19 12.35 7.12
C GLY A 311 16.67 11.97 8.49
N THR A 312 15.35 11.72 8.67
CA THR A 312 14.80 11.28 9.95
C THR A 312 13.54 10.44 9.80
N ASP A 313 13.46 9.35 10.57
CA ASP A 313 12.28 8.48 10.66
C ASP A 313 11.35 8.85 11.84
N GLU A 314 11.68 9.86 12.65
CA GLU A 314 10.92 10.18 13.88
C GLU A 314 9.47 10.60 13.59
N ASN A 315 9.17 11.16 12.44
CA ASN A 315 7.82 11.58 12.05
C ASN A 315 6.89 10.42 11.66
N ILE A 316 7.42 9.22 11.43
CA ILE A 316 6.62 8.01 11.16
C ILE A 316 5.77 7.64 12.36
N TYR A 317 6.35 7.69 13.55
CA TYR A 317 5.72 7.16 14.77
C TYR A 317 4.44 7.92 15.16
N PRO A 318 4.44 9.27 15.25
CA PRO A 318 3.21 10.01 15.57
C PRO A 318 2.12 9.80 14.49
N ALA A 319 2.47 9.68 13.23
CA ALA A 319 1.50 9.42 12.15
C ALA A 319 0.88 8.02 12.29
N LEU A 320 1.68 6.97 12.41
CA LEU A 320 1.18 5.59 12.53
C LEU A 320 0.51 5.27 13.87
N LYS A 321 0.67 6.10 14.91
CA LYS A 321 -0.10 5.99 16.15
C LYS A 321 -1.57 6.39 15.99
N LYS A 322 -1.91 7.25 15.03
CA LYS A 322 -3.29 7.73 14.84
C LYS A 322 -4.24 6.57 14.53
N GLY A 323 -5.42 6.55 15.13
CA GLY A 323 -6.42 5.50 14.94
C GLY A 323 -6.93 5.36 13.51
N TYR A 324 -6.73 6.37 12.68
CA TYR A 324 -7.10 6.38 11.26
C TYR A 324 -5.93 6.05 10.32
N ALA A 325 -4.74 5.72 10.85
CA ALA A 325 -3.53 5.43 10.05
C ALA A 325 -3.33 3.92 9.84
N MET A 326 -2.82 3.57 8.67
CA MET A 326 -2.51 2.21 8.24
C MET A 326 -1.06 2.11 7.72
N PRO A 327 -0.32 1.02 7.98
CA PRO A 327 0.94 0.77 7.29
C PRO A 327 0.71 0.42 5.82
N SER A 328 1.60 0.91 4.96
CA SER A 328 1.61 0.63 3.52
C SER A 328 3.03 0.53 3.01
N SER A 329 3.27 -0.17 1.90
CA SER A 329 4.62 -0.36 1.39
C SER A 329 5.04 0.71 0.37
N ASP A 330 4.09 1.29 -0.36
CA ASP A 330 4.38 2.13 -1.52
C ASP A 330 5.39 1.46 -2.48
N THR A 331 5.19 0.15 -2.65
CA THR A 331 6.09 -0.70 -3.45
C THR A 331 5.91 -0.44 -4.94
N GLY A 332 7.01 -0.15 -5.63
CA GLY A 332 7.06 -0.14 -7.11
C GLY A 332 7.61 -1.44 -7.69
N ALA A 333 7.46 -1.62 -9.01
CA ALA A 333 8.04 -2.73 -9.74
C ALA A 333 9.54 -2.47 -10.01
N TYR A 334 10.40 -3.39 -9.54
CA TYR A 334 11.85 -3.33 -9.69
C TYR A 334 12.43 -4.66 -10.16
N LEU A 335 13.61 -4.62 -10.77
CA LEU A 335 14.39 -5.82 -11.01
C LEU A 335 15.03 -6.33 -9.71
N ARG A 336 15.44 -7.60 -9.72
CA ARG A 336 16.11 -8.21 -8.54
C ARG A 336 17.33 -7.41 -8.10
N GLY A 337 17.42 -7.13 -6.82
CA GLY A 337 18.48 -6.34 -6.22
C GLY A 337 18.36 -4.83 -6.42
N GLU A 338 17.26 -4.33 -6.96
CA GLU A 338 17.00 -2.90 -7.19
C GLU A 338 15.87 -2.38 -6.29
N GLY A 339 15.75 -1.06 -6.22
CA GLY A 339 14.63 -0.38 -5.58
C GLY A 339 14.90 0.14 -4.18
N HIS A 340 13.82 0.56 -3.54
CA HIS A 340 13.80 1.03 -2.16
C HIS A 340 13.60 -0.17 -1.20
N PRO A 341 14.22 -0.22 0.00
CA PRO A 341 14.06 -1.35 0.93
C PRO A 341 12.62 -1.59 1.42
N GLN A 342 11.70 -0.65 1.23
CA GLN A 342 10.29 -0.83 1.54
C GLN A 342 9.63 -2.00 0.79
N ILE A 343 10.15 -2.37 -0.39
CA ILE A 343 9.63 -3.47 -1.21
C ILE A 343 9.67 -4.84 -0.52
N ALA A 344 10.56 -5.00 0.46
CA ALA A 344 10.75 -6.27 1.18
C ALA A 344 10.76 -6.09 2.71
N GLY A 345 10.72 -4.85 3.22
CA GLY A 345 10.95 -4.57 4.63
C GLY A 345 9.82 -3.91 5.40
N THR A 346 8.84 -3.29 4.75
CA THR A 346 7.87 -2.39 5.42
C THR A 346 7.09 -3.05 6.55
N PHE A 347 6.38 -4.15 6.32
CA PHE A 347 5.55 -4.78 7.36
C PHE A 347 6.38 -5.37 8.50
N PRO A 348 7.49 -6.13 8.24
CA PRO A 348 8.36 -6.60 9.31
C PRO A 348 9.00 -5.45 10.11
N ARG A 349 9.42 -4.35 9.46
CA ARG A 349 9.92 -3.13 10.09
C ARG A 349 8.86 -2.46 10.95
N TYR A 350 7.60 -2.43 10.49
CA TYR A 350 6.46 -1.91 11.23
C TYR A 350 6.28 -2.64 12.57
N PHE A 351 6.21 -3.97 12.58
CA PHE A 351 6.08 -4.74 13.82
C PHE A 351 7.31 -4.61 14.72
N ARG A 352 8.50 -4.58 14.12
CA ARG A 352 9.74 -4.38 14.85
C ARG A 352 9.74 -3.07 15.62
N TYR A 353 9.54 -1.95 14.94
CA TYR A 353 9.70 -0.63 15.56
C TYR A 353 8.44 -0.20 16.31
N MET A 354 7.24 -0.28 15.73
CA MET A 354 6.03 0.21 16.39
C MET A 354 5.66 -0.61 17.63
N VAL A 355 5.96 -1.92 17.62
CA VAL A 355 5.56 -2.83 18.72
C VAL A 355 6.76 -3.17 19.60
N ARG A 356 7.78 -3.86 19.06
CA ARG A 356 8.81 -4.49 19.87
C ARG A 356 9.85 -3.53 20.42
N GLU A 357 10.42 -2.65 19.60
CA GLU A 357 11.54 -1.82 20.02
C GLU A 357 11.13 -0.51 20.66
N ARG A 358 10.08 0.14 20.16
CA ARG A 358 9.63 1.45 20.65
C ARG A 358 8.35 1.39 21.49
N ASN A 359 7.60 0.29 21.42
CA ASN A 359 6.33 0.12 22.15
C ASN A 359 5.35 1.29 21.95
N GLU A 360 5.23 1.77 20.71
CA GLU A 360 4.37 2.91 20.35
C GLU A 360 2.88 2.53 20.36
N ILE A 361 2.58 1.27 19.97
CA ILE A 361 1.24 0.69 19.97
C ILE A 361 1.30 -0.78 20.42
N SER A 362 0.17 -1.32 20.88
CA SER A 362 0.07 -2.74 21.21
C SER A 362 0.15 -3.63 19.97
N LEU A 363 0.55 -4.89 20.12
CA LEU A 363 0.57 -5.87 19.02
C LEU A 363 -0.82 -6.07 18.40
N VAL A 364 -1.89 -6.08 19.21
CA VAL A 364 -3.27 -6.22 18.73
C VAL A 364 -3.65 -5.02 17.85
N GLU A 365 -3.34 -3.80 18.27
CA GLU A 365 -3.60 -2.60 17.49
C GLU A 365 -2.74 -2.57 16.20
N ALA A 366 -1.48 -3.00 16.27
CA ALA A 366 -0.63 -3.08 15.08
C ALA A 366 -1.20 -4.04 14.03
N ILE A 367 -1.67 -5.22 14.44
CA ILE A 367 -2.32 -6.18 13.55
C ILE A 367 -3.63 -5.60 13.01
N ARG A 368 -4.43 -4.93 13.84
CA ARG A 368 -5.68 -4.29 13.43
C ARG A 368 -5.45 -3.26 12.31
N LYS A 369 -4.42 -2.43 12.45
CA LYS A 369 -4.01 -1.45 11.44
C LYS A 369 -3.50 -2.07 10.15
N ALA A 370 -2.86 -3.22 10.22
CA ALA A 370 -2.31 -3.92 9.06
C ALA A 370 -3.31 -4.88 8.38
N THR A 371 -4.51 -5.09 8.95
CA THR A 371 -5.45 -6.10 8.46
C THR A 371 -6.89 -5.60 8.40
N PHE A 372 -7.51 -5.32 9.55
CA PHE A 372 -8.93 -4.98 9.66
C PHE A 372 -9.23 -3.58 9.11
N TYR A 373 -8.47 -2.56 9.49
CA TYR A 373 -8.67 -1.20 8.99
C TYR A 373 -8.52 -1.10 7.47
N PRO A 374 -7.47 -1.67 6.84
CA PRO A 374 -7.39 -1.78 5.39
C PRO A 374 -8.61 -2.45 4.76
N ALA A 375 -9.06 -3.57 5.33
CA ALA A 375 -10.22 -4.29 4.82
C ALA A 375 -11.51 -3.44 4.87
N GLU A 376 -11.75 -2.75 6.00
CA GLU A 376 -12.91 -1.85 6.15
C GLU A 376 -12.82 -0.67 5.17
N THR A 377 -11.66 -0.01 5.09
CA THR A 377 -11.44 1.14 4.20
C THR A 377 -11.70 0.78 2.73
N MET A 378 -11.23 -0.40 2.31
CA MET A 378 -11.37 -0.87 0.94
C MET A 378 -12.65 -1.67 0.69
N GLY A 379 -13.51 -1.86 1.71
CA GLY A 379 -14.77 -2.60 1.59
C GLY A 379 -14.62 -4.12 1.43
N LEU A 380 -13.51 -4.71 1.87
CA LEU A 380 -13.18 -6.13 1.72
C LEU A 380 -13.83 -6.97 2.83
N LYS A 381 -15.10 -7.29 2.70
CA LYS A 381 -15.96 -7.86 3.76
C LYS A 381 -15.48 -9.19 4.36
N HIS A 382 -14.73 -10.00 3.61
CA HIS A 382 -14.31 -11.34 4.02
C HIS A 382 -12.81 -11.42 4.36
N LYS A 383 -12.09 -10.28 4.34
CA LYS A 383 -10.65 -10.22 4.60
C LYS A 383 -10.34 -9.45 5.90
N GLY A 384 -9.14 -9.60 6.41
CA GLY A 384 -8.64 -8.85 7.56
C GLY A 384 -9.29 -9.21 8.90
N ARG A 385 -9.91 -10.38 9.04
CA ARG A 385 -10.62 -10.81 10.24
C ARG A 385 -10.45 -12.30 10.55
N LEU A 386 -10.59 -12.67 11.82
CA LEU A 386 -10.62 -14.06 12.27
C LEU A 386 -12.05 -14.43 12.70
N SER A 387 -12.91 -14.68 11.73
CA SER A 387 -14.29 -15.14 11.98
C SER A 387 -14.66 -16.29 11.04
N PRO A 388 -15.49 -17.25 11.47
CA PRO A 388 -15.95 -18.31 10.59
C PRO A 388 -16.61 -17.75 9.31
N GLY A 389 -16.22 -18.30 8.16
CA GLY A 389 -16.65 -17.83 6.83
C GLY A 389 -15.76 -16.75 6.21
N ALA A 390 -14.83 -16.15 6.96
CA ALA A 390 -13.82 -15.28 6.38
C ALA A 390 -12.86 -16.05 5.46
N ASP A 391 -12.22 -15.34 4.54
CA ASP A 391 -11.17 -15.92 3.71
C ASP A 391 -10.01 -16.39 4.59
N ALA A 392 -9.48 -17.57 4.33
CA ALA A 392 -8.34 -18.09 5.08
C ALA A 392 -7.04 -17.48 4.54
N ASP A 393 -6.95 -16.14 4.61
CA ASP A 393 -5.75 -15.36 4.40
C ASP A 393 -5.12 -15.12 5.78
N LEU A 394 -4.00 -15.78 6.07
CA LEU A 394 -3.43 -15.80 7.40
C LEU A 394 -1.91 -15.59 7.34
N VAL A 395 -1.39 -14.95 8.37
CA VAL A 395 0.05 -14.95 8.64
C VAL A 395 0.33 -15.53 10.03
N VAL A 396 1.35 -16.38 10.08
CA VAL A 396 1.88 -16.98 11.31
C VAL A 396 3.32 -16.48 11.47
N PHE A 397 3.61 -15.80 12.55
CA PHE A 397 4.92 -15.18 12.75
C PHE A 397 5.37 -15.18 14.21
N ASP A 398 6.66 -15.06 14.41
CA ASP A 398 7.28 -14.88 15.74
C ASP A 398 7.45 -13.38 16.02
N SER A 399 6.68 -12.86 16.96
CA SER A 399 6.71 -11.44 17.35
C SER A 399 8.05 -11.01 17.97
N ASN A 400 8.85 -11.95 18.49
CA ASN A 400 10.15 -11.66 19.08
C ASN A 400 11.25 -11.50 18.02
N THR A 401 11.08 -12.11 16.84
CA THR A 401 12.12 -12.16 15.81
C THR A 401 11.73 -11.47 14.50
N ILE A 402 10.46 -11.09 14.32
CA ILE A 402 10.01 -10.39 13.11
C ILE A 402 10.80 -9.10 12.90
N GLN A 403 11.48 -8.98 11.75
CA GLN A 403 12.29 -7.82 11.39
C GLN A 403 12.61 -7.77 9.90
N ASP A 404 12.83 -6.55 9.41
CA ASP A 404 13.36 -6.27 8.08
C ASP A 404 14.86 -6.64 7.98
N LYS A 405 15.29 -6.98 6.77
CA LYS A 405 16.71 -7.20 6.40
C LYS A 405 17.10 -6.43 5.15
N ALA A 406 16.11 -5.81 4.51
CA ALA A 406 16.32 -4.99 3.34
C ALA A 406 17.16 -3.73 3.68
N CYS A 407 18.01 -3.32 2.75
CA CYS A 407 18.90 -2.19 2.90
C CYS A 407 18.82 -1.29 1.66
N PHE A 408 19.16 -0.01 1.80
CA PHE A 408 19.35 0.85 0.63
C PHE A 408 20.43 0.31 -0.30
N PRO A 409 20.34 0.54 -1.62
CA PRO A 409 21.26 -0.02 -2.62
C PRO A 409 22.74 0.29 -2.42
N ASP A 410 23.07 1.36 -1.72
CA ASP A 410 24.44 1.72 -1.34
C ASP A 410 24.99 0.92 -0.13
N LYS A 411 24.10 0.24 0.62
CA LYS A 411 24.43 -0.49 1.85
C LYS A 411 24.17 -1.98 1.78
N GLY A 412 23.42 -2.43 0.77
CA GLY A 412 23.08 -3.84 0.64
C GLY A 412 22.00 -4.13 -0.40
N LEU A 413 21.20 -5.15 -0.15
CA LEU A 413 20.13 -5.58 -1.05
C LEU A 413 18.78 -5.03 -0.58
N PRO A 414 18.07 -4.26 -1.40
CA PRO A 414 16.75 -3.72 -1.06
C PRO A 414 15.63 -4.78 -1.02
N ASP A 415 15.85 -5.91 -1.66
CA ASP A 415 14.93 -7.04 -1.77
C ASP A 415 15.26 -8.23 -0.84
N LYS A 416 16.14 -8.01 0.14
CA LYS A 416 16.50 -9.07 1.08
C LYS A 416 15.31 -9.48 1.94
N SER A 417 15.00 -10.79 1.93
CA SER A 417 13.87 -11.35 2.67
C SER A 417 13.93 -11.05 4.15
N PRO A 418 12.79 -10.74 4.79
CA PRO A 418 12.70 -10.49 6.22
C PRO A 418 12.85 -11.79 7.03
N GLU A 419 12.95 -11.63 8.34
CA GLU A 419 12.94 -12.73 9.32
C GLU A 419 11.64 -12.71 10.16
N GLY A 420 11.31 -13.83 10.79
CA GLY A 420 10.22 -13.97 11.73
C GLY A 420 8.89 -14.44 11.14
N ILE A 421 8.63 -14.27 9.84
CA ILE A 421 7.46 -14.85 9.16
C ILE A 421 7.68 -16.35 8.96
N LYS A 422 6.76 -17.17 9.51
CA LYS A 422 6.86 -18.64 9.46
C LYS A 422 5.97 -19.24 8.39
N TYR A 423 4.67 -18.89 8.39
CA TYR A 423 3.73 -19.38 7.39
C TYR A 423 2.84 -18.25 6.90
N VAL A 424 2.54 -18.27 5.62
CA VAL A 424 1.52 -17.39 5.02
C VAL A 424 0.55 -18.26 4.23
N PHE A 425 -0.73 -18.07 4.49
CA PHE A 425 -1.83 -18.70 3.77
C PHE A 425 -2.55 -17.64 2.95
N VAL A 426 -2.85 -17.98 1.71
CA VAL A 426 -3.64 -17.15 0.81
C VAL A 426 -4.80 -18.00 0.29
N ASN A 427 -6.04 -17.56 0.53
CA ASN A 427 -7.25 -18.32 0.19
C ASN A 427 -7.22 -19.78 0.71
N GLY A 428 -6.65 -20.01 1.90
CA GLY A 428 -6.51 -21.34 2.52
C GLY A 428 -5.36 -22.18 1.98
N ILE A 429 -4.61 -21.71 1.00
CA ILE A 429 -3.44 -22.39 0.44
C ILE A 429 -2.20 -21.94 1.20
N LEU A 430 -1.39 -22.88 1.68
CA LEU A 430 -0.08 -22.55 2.26
C LEU A 430 0.84 -22.02 1.14
N ALA A 431 0.96 -20.71 1.05
CA ALA A 431 1.73 -20.04 0.01
C ALA A 431 3.22 -19.86 0.39
N LEU A 432 3.51 -19.66 1.69
CA LEU A 432 4.88 -19.53 2.21
C LEU A 432 5.09 -20.44 3.43
N ASN A 433 6.22 -21.14 3.48
CA ASN A 433 6.65 -21.97 4.60
C ASN A 433 8.12 -21.70 4.94
N ASN A 434 8.38 -21.06 6.09
CA ASN A 434 9.72 -20.71 6.57
C ASN A 434 10.60 -20.07 5.47
N GLY A 435 10.07 -19.04 4.79
CA GLY A 435 10.75 -18.30 3.75
C GLY A 435 10.78 -18.99 2.37
N VAL A 436 10.25 -20.22 2.24
CA VAL A 436 10.16 -20.93 0.96
C VAL A 436 8.75 -20.84 0.40
N ILE A 437 8.64 -20.30 -0.82
CA ILE A 437 7.36 -20.22 -1.55
C ILE A 437 6.90 -21.63 -1.92
N GLN A 438 5.67 -21.97 -1.57
CA GLN A 438 5.05 -23.27 -1.82
C GLN A 438 4.08 -23.22 -3.02
N CYS A 439 3.44 -22.07 -3.23
CA CYS A 439 2.49 -21.86 -4.31
C CYS A 439 2.62 -20.44 -4.82
N ALA A 440 2.84 -20.28 -6.12
CA ALA A 440 2.99 -18.98 -6.78
C ALA A 440 1.69 -18.45 -7.40
N SER A 441 0.57 -19.16 -7.23
CA SER A 441 -0.74 -18.81 -7.80
C SER A 441 -1.89 -18.99 -6.80
N ALA A 442 -1.62 -18.72 -5.51
CA ALA A 442 -2.61 -18.85 -4.45
C ALA A 442 -3.60 -17.67 -4.41
N GLY A 443 -3.22 -16.54 -4.96
CA GLY A 443 -4.02 -15.31 -4.97
C GLY A 443 -5.14 -15.31 -6.01
N LYS A 444 -6.08 -14.40 -5.79
CA LYS A 444 -7.22 -14.14 -6.70
C LYS A 444 -7.40 -12.65 -6.88
N THR A 445 -7.98 -12.26 -8.00
CA THR A 445 -8.44 -10.88 -8.15
C THR A 445 -9.68 -10.64 -7.29
N ILE A 446 -9.78 -9.43 -6.75
CA ILE A 446 -10.93 -8.98 -5.97
C ILE A 446 -11.68 -7.97 -6.82
N ARG A 447 -12.90 -8.31 -7.18
CA ARG A 447 -13.82 -7.42 -7.89
C ARG A 447 -14.86 -6.89 -6.93
N MET A 448 -15.11 -5.59 -7.02
CA MET A 448 -15.99 -4.88 -6.08
C MET A 448 -17.30 -4.41 -6.76
#